data_829c2b3b7766d66a1e4c475ae1576ca1
#
_entry.id   829c2b3b7766d66a1e4c475ae1576ca1
#
_cell.length_a   1.000
_cell.length_b   1.000
_cell.length_c   1.000
_cell.angle_alpha   90.00
_cell.angle_beta   90.00
_cell.angle_gamma   90.00
#
_symmetry.space_group_name_H-M   'P 1'
#
loop_
_entity.id
_entity.type
_entity.pdbx_description
1 polymer ?
#
loop_
_entity_poly.entity_id
_entity_poly.type
_entity_poly.pdbx_seq_one_letter_code
_entity_poly.pdbx_strand_id
1 'polypeptide(L)'
;MEATTPPPAVSIRDLWKRFGAQTAVAGLSLDLPAGSFIGLVGPNGAGKTTTLSMATGLLRPDRGTVLVHGADVWQDPVAVKARIGILPEGLRMFERLSGRELLRFNGRLRGLDGAETDRRAEELLAVLDLTGAADKLVADYSTGMRKKIGLAAALLHNPDVLFLDEPFEGVDPVSAQTIRGVLTRYAASGSTVVFSSHVMELVESLCDWVAVVNAGQVVAAGPIDRVRGGTSLHQAFLGLVGVRADDGQALGWLGGGHR
;
A
#
# COMPACT_ATOMS: atom_id res chain seq x y z
N MET A 1 19.97 13.03 27.12
CA MET A 1 19.94 11.78 26.34
C MET A 1 19.08 12.07 25.12
N GLU A 2 19.71 12.30 23.97
CA GLU A 2 18.98 12.36 22.71
C GLU A 2 18.33 11.00 22.48
N ALA A 3 17.03 10.98 22.35
CA ALA A 3 16.31 9.77 21.97
C ALA A 3 16.76 9.41 20.55
N THR A 4 17.59 8.40 20.42
CA THR A 4 17.99 7.86 19.12
C THR A 4 16.73 7.37 18.42
N THR A 5 16.27 8.11 17.41
CA THR A 5 15.14 7.67 16.57
C THR A 5 15.49 6.30 15.99
N PRO A 6 14.63 5.29 16.15
CA PRO A 6 14.90 3.98 15.59
C PRO A 6 15.10 4.08 14.07
N PRO A 7 15.96 3.23 13.49
CA PRO A 7 16.20 3.26 12.05
C PRO A 7 14.88 3.01 11.29
N PRO A 8 14.70 3.70 10.14
CA PRO A 8 13.49 3.53 9.35
C PRO A 8 13.35 2.10 8.81
N ALA A 9 12.11 1.62 8.70
CA ALA A 9 11.83 0.34 8.06
C ALA A 9 12.17 0.38 6.57
N VAL A 10 11.92 1.53 5.92
CA VAL A 10 12.23 1.74 4.50
C VAL A 10 12.90 3.09 4.33
N SER A 11 14.04 3.11 3.64
CA SER A 11 14.75 4.34 3.24
C SER A 11 14.79 4.44 1.73
N ILE A 12 14.28 5.54 1.20
CA ILE A 12 14.31 5.87 -0.22
C ILE A 12 15.21 7.07 -0.42
N ARG A 13 16.13 7.03 -1.37
CA ARG A 13 17.10 8.11 -1.64
C ARG A 13 17.19 8.41 -3.14
N ASP A 14 16.86 9.66 -3.48
CA ASP A 14 16.99 10.25 -4.83
C ASP A 14 16.43 9.35 -5.94
N LEU A 15 15.19 8.85 -5.73
CA LEU A 15 14.57 7.86 -6.60
C LEU A 15 14.00 8.52 -7.85
N TRP A 16 14.37 8.00 -9.02
CA TRP A 16 13.91 8.50 -10.33
C TRP A 16 13.33 7.39 -11.18
N LYS A 17 12.26 7.73 -11.90
CA LYS A 17 11.69 6.85 -12.93
C LYS A 17 11.03 7.66 -14.03
N ARG A 18 11.40 7.32 -15.28
CA ARG A 18 10.80 7.87 -16.49
C ARG A 18 10.22 6.76 -17.35
N PHE A 19 9.13 7.08 -18.02
CA PHE A 19 8.51 6.23 -19.04
C PHE A 19 8.40 7.05 -20.33
N GLY A 20 9.32 6.82 -21.26
CA GLY A 20 9.44 7.68 -22.45
C GLY A 20 9.71 9.13 -22.09
N ALA A 21 8.83 10.04 -22.49
CA ALA A 21 8.93 11.48 -22.19
C ALA A 21 8.40 11.84 -20.78
N GLN A 22 7.61 10.96 -20.13
CA GLN A 22 6.97 11.24 -18.87
C GLN A 22 7.89 10.86 -17.69
N THR A 23 8.15 11.80 -16.79
CA THR A 23 8.79 11.52 -15.49
C THR A 23 7.72 11.17 -14.47
N ALA A 24 7.72 9.94 -14.00
CA ALA A 24 6.75 9.44 -13.01
C ALA A 24 7.23 9.65 -11.56
N VAL A 25 8.54 9.58 -11.33
CA VAL A 25 9.17 9.87 -10.03
C VAL A 25 10.42 10.71 -10.28
N ALA A 26 10.59 11.81 -9.52
CA ALA A 26 11.51 12.90 -9.79
C ALA A 26 12.36 13.27 -8.55
N GLY A 27 13.35 12.43 -8.19
CA GLY A 27 14.25 12.68 -7.06
C GLY A 27 13.58 12.45 -5.70
N LEU A 28 12.66 11.47 -5.62
CA LEU A 28 11.92 11.19 -4.40
C LEU A 28 12.84 10.61 -3.32
N SER A 29 12.87 11.26 -2.15
CA SER A 29 13.56 10.78 -0.95
C SER A 29 12.57 10.75 0.21
N LEU A 30 12.57 9.63 0.98
CA LEU A 30 11.60 9.40 2.04
C LEU A 30 12.10 8.34 3.02
N ASP A 31 11.95 8.58 4.31
CA ASP A 31 12.12 7.58 5.35
C ASP A 31 10.76 7.21 5.93
N LEU A 32 10.46 5.90 5.94
CA LEU A 32 9.25 5.35 6.52
C LEU A 32 9.59 4.72 7.88
N PRO A 33 8.99 5.20 8.97
CA PRO A 33 9.31 4.72 10.31
C PRO A 33 8.87 3.25 10.49
N ALA A 34 9.65 2.51 11.29
CA ALA A 34 9.30 1.14 11.65
C ALA A 34 8.10 1.10 12.61
N GLY A 35 7.29 0.04 12.53
CA GLY A 35 6.16 -0.19 13.42
C GLY A 35 5.00 0.80 13.24
N SER A 36 4.92 1.46 12.08
CA SER A 36 3.89 2.48 11.79
C SER A 36 2.93 2.04 10.71
N PHE A 37 1.70 2.56 10.77
CA PHE A 37 0.72 2.46 9.70
C PHE A 37 0.79 3.71 8.83
N ILE A 38 1.33 3.58 7.62
CA ILE A 38 1.76 4.68 6.77
C ILE A 38 0.87 4.79 5.53
N GLY A 39 0.29 5.98 5.31
CA GLY A 39 -0.42 6.33 4.10
C GLY A 39 0.48 7.03 3.09
N LEU A 40 0.56 6.51 1.87
CA LEU A 40 1.17 7.18 0.72
C LEU A 40 0.06 7.80 -0.12
N VAL A 41 -0.16 9.10 -0.01
CA VAL A 41 -1.30 9.78 -0.63
C VAL A 41 -0.88 10.71 -1.75
N GLY A 42 -1.78 10.94 -2.68
CA GLY A 42 -1.54 11.83 -3.83
C GLY A 42 -2.58 11.64 -4.91
N PRO A 43 -2.69 12.58 -5.85
CA PRO A 43 -3.62 12.44 -6.97
C PRO A 43 -3.24 11.26 -7.89
N ASN A 44 -4.16 10.87 -8.79
CA ASN A 44 -3.85 9.89 -9.81
C ASN A 44 -2.70 10.41 -10.69
N GLY A 45 -1.74 9.52 -10.99
CA GLY A 45 -0.53 9.91 -11.72
C GLY A 45 0.55 10.60 -10.88
N ALA A 46 0.38 10.79 -9.56
CA ALA A 46 1.39 11.40 -8.69
C ALA A 46 2.68 10.58 -8.55
N GLY A 47 2.69 9.30 -8.95
CA GLY A 47 3.85 8.41 -8.85
C GLY A 47 3.80 7.40 -7.70
N LYS A 48 2.66 7.28 -6.98
CA LYS A 48 2.49 6.36 -5.83
C LYS A 48 2.79 4.89 -6.19
N THR A 49 2.05 4.32 -7.15
CA THR A 49 2.24 2.94 -7.65
C THR A 49 3.66 2.71 -8.18
N THR A 50 4.21 3.68 -8.90
CA THR A 50 5.59 3.61 -9.40
C THR A 50 6.59 3.57 -8.25
N THR A 51 6.41 4.41 -7.23
CA THR A 51 7.26 4.43 -6.02
C THR A 51 7.18 3.12 -5.25
N LEU A 52 5.96 2.60 -4.99
CA LEU A 52 5.77 1.31 -4.32
C LEU A 52 6.37 0.15 -5.14
N SER A 53 6.20 0.15 -6.46
CA SER A 53 6.78 -0.88 -7.34
C SER A 53 8.32 -0.88 -7.30
N MET A 54 8.94 0.31 -7.21
CA MET A 54 10.40 0.41 -7.04
C MET A 54 10.84 0.01 -5.63
N ALA A 55 10.09 0.40 -4.60
CA ALA A 55 10.39 0.05 -3.21
C ALA A 55 10.27 -1.45 -2.92
N THR A 56 9.51 -2.18 -3.72
CA THR A 56 9.30 -3.64 -3.59
C THR A 56 10.14 -4.47 -4.55
N GLY A 57 10.95 -3.82 -5.42
CA GLY A 57 11.76 -4.51 -6.42
C GLY A 57 10.98 -5.10 -7.60
N LEU A 58 9.73 -4.66 -7.81
CA LEU A 58 8.93 -5.01 -8.99
C LEU A 58 9.30 -4.16 -10.21
N LEU A 59 9.83 -2.97 -9.99
CA LEU A 59 10.25 -2.04 -11.03
C LEU A 59 11.64 -1.49 -10.70
N ARG A 60 12.59 -1.59 -11.64
CA ARG A 60 13.90 -1.03 -11.44
C ARG A 60 13.88 0.49 -11.61
N PRO A 61 14.42 1.26 -10.63
CA PRO A 61 14.58 2.69 -10.78
C PRO A 61 15.62 3.02 -11.85
N ASP A 62 15.53 4.20 -12.46
CA ASP A 62 16.55 4.71 -13.37
C ASP A 62 17.72 5.28 -12.58
N ARG A 63 17.45 5.79 -11.36
CA ARG A 63 18.44 6.31 -10.41
C ARG A 63 17.89 6.23 -8.99
N GLY A 64 18.80 6.26 -8.02
CA GLY A 64 18.49 6.22 -6.59
C GLY A 64 18.51 4.81 -6.02
N THR A 65 18.25 4.71 -4.72
CA THR A 65 18.32 3.47 -3.96
C THR A 65 17.13 3.33 -3.03
N VAL A 66 16.75 2.09 -2.74
CA VAL A 66 15.77 1.77 -1.70
C VAL A 66 16.35 0.71 -0.79
N LEU A 67 16.32 0.99 0.51
CA LEU A 67 16.73 0.05 1.56
C LEU A 67 15.49 -0.36 2.38
N VAL A 68 15.36 -1.64 2.65
CA VAL A 68 14.39 -2.20 3.60
C VAL A 68 15.16 -2.79 4.76
N HIS A 69 14.98 -2.24 5.97
CA HIS A 69 15.78 -2.59 7.16
C HIS A 69 17.28 -2.65 6.85
N GLY A 70 17.79 -1.68 6.07
CA GLY A 70 19.19 -1.57 5.69
C GLY A 70 19.65 -2.45 4.52
N ALA A 71 18.84 -3.39 4.05
CA ALA A 71 19.14 -4.22 2.87
C ALA A 71 18.69 -3.52 1.59
N ASP A 72 19.58 -3.42 0.58
CA ASP A 72 19.25 -2.80 -0.71
C ASP A 72 18.38 -3.72 -1.55
N VAL A 73 17.27 -3.19 -2.06
CA VAL A 73 16.24 -3.93 -2.81
C VAL A 73 16.80 -4.60 -4.08
N TRP A 74 17.83 -4.01 -4.69
CA TRP A 74 18.41 -4.49 -5.94
C TRP A 74 19.75 -5.23 -5.77
N GLN A 75 20.47 -4.99 -4.67
CA GLN A 75 21.72 -5.68 -4.38
C GLN A 75 21.48 -6.97 -3.60
N ASP A 76 20.50 -6.98 -2.69
CA ASP A 76 20.10 -8.17 -1.93
C ASP A 76 18.59 -8.44 -2.01
N PRO A 77 18.07 -8.76 -3.21
CA PRO A 77 16.63 -8.95 -3.41
C PRO A 77 16.06 -10.15 -2.64
N VAL A 78 16.87 -11.14 -2.30
CA VAL A 78 16.43 -12.33 -1.56
C VAL A 78 16.14 -11.95 -0.10
N ALA A 79 17.07 -11.26 0.56
CA ALA A 79 16.89 -10.79 1.93
C ALA A 79 15.71 -9.82 2.05
N VAL A 80 15.56 -8.90 1.09
CA VAL A 80 14.44 -7.95 1.08
C VAL A 80 13.11 -8.66 0.88
N LYS A 81 13.01 -9.56 -0.13
CA LYS A 81 11.76 -10.29 -0.42
C LYS A 81 11.33 -11.20 0.73
N ALA A 82 12.25 -11.69 1.54
CA ALA A 82 11.90 -12.45 2.75
C ALA A 82 11.19 -11.58 3.81
N ARG A 83 11.48 -10.28 3.84
CA ARG A 83 10.98 -9.32 4.84
C ARG A 83 9.76 -8.52 4.39
N ILE A 84 9.40 -8.55 3.09
CA ILE A 84 8.29 -7.76 2.57
C ILE A 84 7.13 -8.62 2.09
N GLY A 85 5.91 -8.19 2.41
CA GLY A 85 4.69 -8.64 1.77
C GLY A 85 4.19 -7.59 0.78
N ILE A 86 3.60 -8.01 -0.33
CA ILE A 86 3.18 -7.09 -1.40
C ILE A 86 1.76 -7.45 -1.87
N LEU A 87 0.90 -6.44 -1.90
CA LEU A 87 -0.38 -6.47 -2.60
C LEU A 87 -0.34 -5.37 -3.68
N PRO A 88 0.02 -5.68 -4.92
CA PRO A 88 0.10 -4.67 -5.98
C PRO A 88 -1.29 -4.29 -6.50
N GLU A 89 -1.39 -3.12 -7.11
CA GLU A 89 -2.53 -2.75 -7.95
C GLU A 89 -2.63 -3.72 -9.14
N GLY A 90 -3.86 -4.00 -9.62
CA GLY A 90 -4.05 -4.91 -10.76
C GLY A 90 -3.55 -6.33 -10.51
N LEU A 91 -3.77 -6.83 -9.31
CA LEU A 91 -3.31 -8.12 -8.82
C LEU A 91 -3.58 -9.27 -9.81
N ARG A 92 -2.50 -9.77 -10.44
CA ARG A 92 -2.54 -10.98 -11.28
C ARG A 92 -2.21 -12.19 -10.41
N MET A 93 -3.16 -13.10 -10.28
CA MET A 93 -3.03 -14.34 -9.52
C MET A 93 -3.14 -15.56 -10.44
N PHE A 94 -2.75 -16.71 -9.92
CA PHE A 94 -2.97 -17.99 -10.60
C PHE A 94 -4.46 -18.35 -10.50
N GLU A 95 -5.26 -17.89 -11.45
CA GLU A 95 -6.72 -17.97 -11.44
C GLU A 95 -7.26 -19.40 -11.48
N ARG A 96 -6.44 -20.36 -11.95
CA ARG A 96 -6.79 -21.80 -12.00
C ARG A 96 -6.49 -22.56 -10.70
N LEU A 97 -5.98 -21.88 -9.68
CA LEU A 97 -5.83 -22.44 -8.35
C LEU A 97 -7.03 -22.02 -7.50
N SER A 98 -7.41 -22.87 -6.56
CA SER A 98 -8.31 -22.48 -5.48
C SER A 98 -7.58 -21.52 -4.52
N GLY A 99 -8.34 -20.82 -3.64
CA GLY A 99 -7.73 -19.93 -2.65
C GLY A 99 -6.72 -20.66 -1.75
N ARG A 100 -7.08 -21.86 -1.30
CA ARG A 100 -6.21 -22.74 -0.48
C ARG A 100 -4.96 -23.17 -1.24
N GLU A 101 -5.10 -23.63 -2.48
CA GLU A 101 -3.96 -24.02 -3.32
C GLU A 101 -3.04 -22.83 -3.61
N LEU A 102 -3.59 -21.62 -3.83
CA LEU A 102 -2.83 -20.41 -4.04
C LEU A 102 -1.95 -20.09 -2.81
N LEU A 103 -2.50 -20.19 -1.60
CA LEU A 103 -1.71 -19.96 -0.37
C LEU A 103 -0.64 -21.04 -0.18
N ARG A 104 -0.95 -22.31 -0.40
CA ARG A 104 0.03 -23.41 -0.36
C ARG A 104 1.16 -23.20 -1.38
N PHE A 105 0.82 -22.79 -2.59
CA PHE A 105 1.80 -22.47 -3.63
C PHE A 105 2.73 -21.32 -3.19
N ASN A 106 2.16 -20.24 -2.66
CA ASN A 106 2.94 -19.11 -2.17
C ASN A 106 3.84 -19.48 -0.98
N GLY A 107 3.36 -20.31 -0.04
CA GLY A 107 4.17 -20.80 1.07
C GLY A 107 5.39 -21.58 0.61
N ARG A 108 5.20 -22.49 -0.36
CA ARG A 108 6.32 -23.24 -0.97
C ARG A 108 7.33 -22.35 -1.69
N LEU A 109 6.86 -21.34 -2.44
CA LEU A 109 7.74 -20.36 -3.09
C LEU A 109 8.54 -19.53 -2.08
N ARG A 110 8.02 -19.35 -0.87
CA ARG A 110 8.68 -18.66 0.24
C ARG A 110 9.55 -19.60 1.11
N GLY A 111 9.59 -20.89 0.80
CA GLY A 111 10.38 -21.88 1.54
C GLY A 111 9.80 -22.25 2.91
N LEU A 112 8.51 -21.97 3.14
CA LEU A 112 7.83 -22.39 4.35
C LEU A 112 7.63 -23.91 4.37
N ASP A 113 7.72 -24.50 5.56
CA ASP A 113 7.33 -25.88 5.76
C ASP A 113 5.87 -26.13 5.41
N GLY A 114 5.54 -27.34 4.93
CA GLY A 114 4.20 -27.67 4.45
C GLY A 114 3.14 -27.59 5.55
N ALA A 115 3.41 -28.15 6.73
CA ALA A 115 2.48 -28.14 7.86
C ALA A 115 2.25 -26.71 8.39
N GLU A 116 3.31 -25.89 8.48
CA GLU A 116 3.22 -24.48 8.87
C GLU A 116 2.49 -23.66 7.82
N THR A 117 2.71 -23.94 6.52
CA THR A 117 1.98 -23.29 5.43
C THR A 117 0.48 -23.57 5.53
N ASP A 118 0.10 -24.82 5.75
CA ASP A 118 -1.30 -25.21 5.87
C ASP A 118 -1.96 -24.55 7.09
N ARG A 119 -1.30 -24.57 8.25
CA ARG A 119 -1.79 -23.91 9.46
C ARG A 119 -2.04 -22.41 9.22
N ARG A 120 -1.05 -21.68 8.71
CA ARG A 120 -1.18 -20.24 8.43
C ARG A 120 -2.22 -19.94 7.35
N ALA A 121 -2.32 -20.78 6.33
CA ALA A 121 -3.32 -20.62 5.27
C ALA A 121 -4.74 -20.73 5.84
N GLU A 122 -5.03 -21.73 6.68
CA GLU A 122 -6.34 -21.88 7.32
C GLU A 122 -6.67 -20.69 8.23
N GLU A 123 -5.71 -20.23 9.04
CA GLU A 123 -5.90 -19.06 9.91
C GLU A 123 -6.20 -17.79 9.09
N LEU A 124 -5.46 -17.55 7.99
CA LEU A 124 -5.68 -16.40 7.12
C LEU A 124 -7.01 -16.47 6.37
N LEU A 125 -7.40 -17.66 5.87
CA LEU A 125 -8.70 -17.88 5.25
C LEU A 125 -9.84 -17.60 6.24
N ALA A 126 -9.71 -18.02 7.49
CA ALA A 126 -10.71 -17.79 8.53
C ALA A 126 -10.81 -16.30 8.90
N VAL A 127 -9.69 -15.65 9.18
CA VAL A 127 -9.66 -14.23 9.59
C VAL A 127 -10.12 -13.28 8.48
N LEU A 128 -9.88 -13.65 7.20
CA LEU A 128 -10.31 -12.88 6.03
C LEU A 128 -11.71 -13.27 5.53
N ASP A 129 -12.42 -14.15 6.26
CA ASP A 129 -13.75 -14.60 5.88
C ASP A 129 -13.78 -15.19 4.46
N LEU A 130 -12.87 -16.13 4.19
CA LEU A 130 -12.73 -16.86 2.93
C LEU A 130 -12.89 -18.37 3.08
N THR A 131 -13.13 -18.89 4.30
CA THR A 131 -13.23 -20.33 4.58
C THR A 131 -14.26 -21.01 3.68
N GLY A 132 -15.44 -20.40 3.52
CA GLY A 132 -16.52 -20.93 2.66
C GLY A 132 -16.21 -20.90 1.15
N ALA A 133 -15.14 -20.21 0.75
CA ALA A 133 -14.69 -20.10 -0.64
C ALA A 133 -13.29 -20.67 -0.85
N ALA A 134 -12.67 -21.25 0.18
CA ALA A 134 -11.28 -21.68 0.15
C ALA A 134 -10.95 -22.65 -1.00
N ASP A 135 -11.90 -23.50 -1.35
CA ASP A 135 -11.75 -24.53 -2.39
C ASP A 135 -12.35 -24.11 -3.75
N LYS A 136 -12.93 -22.90 -3.87
CA LYS A 136 -13.34 -22.31 -5.16
C LYS A 136 -12.12 -21.76 -5.90
N LEU A 137 -12.17 -21.81 -7.23
CA LEU A 137 -11.13 -21.21 -8.06
C LEU A 137 -11.05 -19.69 -7.85
N VAL A 138 -9.84 -19.14 -7.85
CA VAL A 138 -9.61 -17.69 -7.74
C VAL A 138 -10.23 -16.93 -8.92
N ALA A 139 -10.41 -17.59 -10.08
CA ALA A 139 -11.16 -17.06 -11.21
C ALA A 139 -12.59 -16.61 -10.83
N ASP A 140 -13.23 -17.34 -9.91
CA ASP A 140 -14.62 -17.13 -9.49
C ASP A 140 -14.75 -16.19 -8.28
N TYR A 141 -13.64 -15.61 -7.81
CA TYR A 141 -13.63 -14.68 -6.68
C TYR A 141 -14.12 -13.29 -7.09
N SER A 142 -14.95 -12.66 -6.24
CA SER A 142 -15.28 -11.24 -6.36
C SER A 142 -14.04 -10.37 -6.18
N THR A 143 -14.11 -9.08 -6.54
CA THR A 143 -13.00 -8.13 -6.32
C THR A 143 -12.58 -8.10 -4.85
N GLY A 144 -13.52 -8.04 -3.91
CA GLY A 144 -13.23 -8.09 -2.48
C GLY A 144 -12.54 -9.39 -2.05
N MET A 145 -13.01 -10.55 -2.54
CA MET A 145 -12.37 -11.84 -2.28
C MET A 145 -10.97 -11.92 -2.88
N ARG A 146 -10.75 -11.38 -4.07
CA ARG A 146 -9.41 -11.29 -4.70
C ARG A 146 -8.46 -10.43 -3.87
N LYS A 147 -8.90 -9.29 -3.37
CA LYS A 147 -8.09 -8.43 -2.47
C LYS A 147 -7.77 -9.16 -1.15
N LYS A 148 -8.75 -9.84 -0.55
CA LYS A 148 -8.58 -10.65 0.67
C LYS A 148 -7.56 -11.77 0.49
N ILE A 149 -7.66 -12.58 -0.57
CA ILE A 149 -6.72 -13.68 -0.80
C ILE A 149 -5.32 -13.19 -1.19
N GLY A 150 -5.22 -12.05 -1.90
CA GLY A 150 -3.97 -11.39 -2.19
C GLY A 150 -3.29 -10.89 -0.91
N LEU A 151 -4.06 -10.30 0.01
CA LEU A 151 -3.57 -9.91 1.33
C LEU A 151 -3.12 -11.12 2.16
N ALA A 152 -3.88 -12.23 2.13
CA ALA A 152 -3.47 -13.49 2.76
C ALA A 152 -2.12 -13.98 2.24
N ALA A 153 -1.94 -13.99 0.91
CA ALA A 153 -0.68 -14.38 0.28
C ALA A 153 0.50 -13.44 0.67
N ALA A 154 0.22 -12.14 0.81
CA ALA A 154 1.22 -11.16 1.24
C ALA A 154 1.63 -11.32 2.71
N LEU A 155 0.72 -11.78 3.58
CA LEU A 155 0.94 -11.98 5.02
C LEU A 155 1.50 -13.36 5.37
N LEU A 156 1.34 -14.37 4.51
CA LEU A 156 1.56 -15.78 4.80
C LEU A 156 2.94 -16.10 5.41
N HIS A 157 3.98 -15.40 4.98
CA HIS A 157 5.36 -15.60 5.44
C HIS A 157 5.74 -14.67 6.59
N ASN A 158 4.78 -13.94 7.19
CA ASN A 158 4.98 -13.01 8.31
C ASN A 158 6.06 -11.95 8.02
N PRO A 159 5.86 -11.08 7.03
CA PRO A 159 6.83 -10.05 6.67
C PRO A 159 7.00 -8.99 7.76
N ASP A 160 8.12 -8.24 7.73
CA ASP A 160 8.35 -7.07 8.61
C ASP A 160 7.62 -5.82 8.08
N VAL A 161 7.51 -5.71 6.75
CA VAL A 161 6.89 -4.57 6.05
C VAL A 161 5.88 -5.07 5.03
N LEU A 162 4.67 -4.53 5.07
CA LEU A 162 3.61 -4.84 4.13
C LEU A 162 3.35 -3.64 3.21
N PHE A 163 3.52 -3.82 1.91
CA PHE A 163 3.24 -2.82 0.88
C PHE A 163 1.93 -3.15 0.16
N LEU A 164 0.99 -2.22 0.17
CA LEU A 164 -0.34 -2.39 -0.40
C LEU A 164 -0.65 -1.23 -1.36
N ASP A 165 -0.92 -1.55 -2.62
CA ASP A 165 -1.28 -0.54 -3.62
C ASP A 165 -2.78 -0.52 -3.82
N GLU A 166 -3.44 0.57 -3.39
CA GLU A 166 -4.90 0.78 -3.40
C GLU A 166 -5.68 -0.46 -2.87
N PRO A 167 -5.43 -0.92 -1.63
CA PRO A 167 -6.00 -2.18 -1.13
C PRO A 167 -7.51 -2.17 -0.96
N PHE A 168 -8.13 -0.99 -0.88
CA PHE A 168 -9.56 -0.80 -0.66
C PHE A 168 -10.33 -0.42 -1.93
N GLU A 169 -9.64 -0.18 -3.04
CA GLU A 169 -10.28 0.20 -4.30
C GLU A 169 -11.15 -0.93 -4.86
N GLY A 170 -12.40 -0.59 -5.20
CA GLY A 170 -13.36 -1.56 -5.75
C GLY A 170 -13.83 -2.63 -4.77
N VAL A 171 -13.56 -2.47 -3.48
CA VAL A 171 -13.93 -3.41 -2.42
C VAL A 171 -15.24 -2.97 -1.77
N ASP A 172 -16.15 -3.93 -1.58
CA ASP A 172 -17.40 -3.68 -0.86
C ASP A 172 -17.14 -3.33 0.63
N PRO A 173 -18.08 -2.64 1.33
CA PRO A 173 -17.86 -2.19 2.70
C PRO A 173 -17.55 -3.31 3.70
N VAL A 174 -18.14 -4.50 3.53
CA VAL A 174 -17.94 -5.64 4.44
C VAL A 174 -16.53 -6.20 4.28
N SER A 175 -16.10 -6.41 3.04
CA SER A 175 -14.74 -6.85 2.73
C SER A 175 -13.70 -5.81 3.15
N ALA A 176 -13.98 -4.51 2.95
CA ALA A 176 -13.11 -3.43 3.40
C ALA A 176 -12.93 -3.43 4.93
N GLN A 177 -14.01 -3.65 5.70
CA GLN A 177 -13.94 -3.74 7.16
C GLN A 177 -13.09 -4.94 7.62
N THR A 178 -13.23 -6.08 6.94
CA THR A 178 -12.42 -7.28 7.23
C THR A 178 -10.93 -7.01 6.99
N ILE A 179 -10.58 -6.45 5.82
CA ILE A 179 -9.21 -6.05 5.47
C ILE A 179 -8.65 -5.08 6.51
N ARG A 180 -9.40 -4.02 6.83
CA ARG A 180 -9.03 -3.02 7.85
C ARG A 180 -8.70 -3.67 9.19
N GLY A 181 -9.57 -4.56 9.69
CA GLY A 181 -9.37 -5.26 10.95
C GLY A 181 -8.09 -6.10 10.98
N VAL A 182 -7.75 -6.78 9.87
CA VAL A 182 -6.50 -7.55 9.74
C VAL A 182 -5.29 -6.62 9.75
N LEU A 183 -5.31 -5.54 8.95
CA LEU A 183 -4.19 -4.61 8.86
C LEU A 183 -3.92 -3.87 10.17
N THR A 184 -4.99 -3.47 10.89
CA THR A 184 -4.85 -2.81 12.20
C THR A 184 -4.20 -3.74 13.22
N ARG A 185 -4.61 -5.01 13.27
CA ARG A 185 -3.97 -6.02 14.17
C ARG A 185 -2.52 -6.28 13.78
N TYR A 186 -2.23 -6.35 12.48
CA TYR A 186 -0.87 -6.56 11.99
C TYR A 186 0.05 -5.38 12.34
N ALA A 187 -0.40 -4.14 12.18
CA ALA A 187 0.35 -2.95 12.61
C ALA A 187 0.54 -2.91 14.13
N ALA A 188 -0.50 -3.26 14.91
CA ALA A 188 -0.43 -3.31 16.37
C ALA A 188 0.56 -4.37 16.92
N SER A 189 0.96 -5.37 16.10
CA SER A 189 2.02 -6.33 16.45
C SER A 189 3.44 -5.77 16.27
N GLY A 190 3.59 -4.50 15.88
CA GLY A 190 4.88 -3.82 15.65
C GLY A 190 5.40 -3.91 14.23
N SER A 191 4.64 -4.51 13.31
CA SER A 191 4.97 -4.56 11.88
C SER A 191 4.65 -3.23 11.19
N THR A 192 5.31 -2.96 10.07
CA THR A 192 5.10 -1.74 9.29
C THR A 192 4.11 -2.00 8.16
N VAL A 193 3.09 -1.14 8.01
CA VAL A 193 2.17 -1.17 6.88
C VAL A 193 2.33 0.11 6.07
N VAL A 194 2.54 -0.02 4.77
CA VAL A 194 2.61 1.09 3.81
C VAL A 194 1.54 0.85 2.77
N PHE A 195 0.56 1.74 2.66
CA PHE A 195 -0.44 1.62 1.60
C PHE A 195 -0.65 2.92 0.84
N SER A 196 -0.87 2.80 -0.47
CA SER A 196 -1.30 3.93 -1.28
C SER A 196 -2.80 4.11 -1.19
N SER A 197 -3.24 5.35 -1.21
CA SER A 197 -4.65 5.71 -1.36
C SER A 197 -4.81 7.11 -1.92
N HIS A 198 -5.94 7.32 -2.60
CA HIS A 198 -6.44 8.65 -2.97
C HIS A 198 -7.62 9.08 -2.08
N VAL A 199 -8.05 8.24 -1.13
CA VAL A 199 -9.16 8.51 -0.19
C VAL A 199 -8.60 8.99 1.14
N MET A 200 -8.63 10.31 1.38
CA MET A 200 -7.99 10.96 2.52
C MET A 200 -8.62 10.56 3.86
N GLU A 201 -9.94 10.40 3.90
CA GLU A 201 -10.70 10.01 5.10
C GLU A 201 -10.29 8.61 5.58
N LEU A 202 -10.00 7.70 4.64
CA LEU A 202 -9.52 6.36 4.96
C LEU A 202 -8.12 6.42 5.59
N VAL A 203 -7.22 7.22 5.00
CA VAL A 203 -5.85 7.41 5.51
C VAL A 203 -5.90 8.06 6.89
N GLU A 204 -6.69 9.12 7.06
CA GLU A 204 -6.87 9.81 8.35
C GLU A 204 -7.38 8.88 9.46
N SER A 205 -8.19 7.88 9.10
CA SER A 205 -8.78 6.95 10.06
C SER A 205 -7.89 5.75 10.42
N LEU A 206 -6.88 5.43 9.60
CA LEU A 206 -6.05 4.22 9.73
C LEU A 206 -4.60 4.51 10.10
N CYS A 207 -4.06 5.63 9.60
CA CYS A 207 -2.63 5.89 9.64
C CYS A 207 -2.25 6.75 10.83
N ASP A 208 -1.08 6.46 11.38
CA ASP A 208 -0.37 7.32 12.31
C ASP A 208 0.65 8.23 11.60
N TRP A 209 1.02 7.88 10.36
CA TRP A 209 2.00 8.60 9.56
C TRP A 209 1.57 8.71 8.08
N VAL A 210 1.92 9.80 7.42
CA VAL A 210 1.52 10.04 6.02
C VAL A 210 2.67 10.66 5.22
N ALA A 211 2.78 10.26 3.95
CA ALA A 211 3.58 10.93 2.94
C ALA A 211 2.68 11.39 1.79
N VAL A 212 2.72 12.67 1.48
CA VAL A 212 1.98 13.28 0.38
C VAL A 212 2.90 13.36 -0.83
N VAL A 213 2.50 12.71 -1.92
CA VAL A 213 3.24 12.68 -3.19
C VAL A 213 2.49 13.49 -4.23
N ASN A 214 3.19 14.38 -4.92
CA ASN A 214 2.67 15.13 -6.05
C ASN A 214 3.73 15.25 -7.14
N ALA A 215 3.36 15.06 -8.39
CA ALA A 215 4.26 15.15 -9.55
C ALA A 215 5.60 14.39 -9.37
N GLY A 216 5.54 13.20 -8.77
CA GLY A 216 6.69 12.32 -8.54
C GLY A 216 7.62 12.73 -7.38
N GLN A 217 7.22 13.68 -6.55
CA GLN A 217 8.00 14.18 -5.41
C GLN A 217 7.20 14.09 -4.11
N VAL A 218 7.89 13.97 -2.97
CA VAL A 218 7.28 14.12 -1.64
C VAL A 218 7.13 15.61 -1.35
N VAL A 219 5.89 16.07 -1.14
CA VAL A 219 5.59 17.47 -0.80
C VAL A 219 5.41 17.68 0.70
N ALA A 220 5.01 16.64 1.43
CA ALA A 220 4.98 16.62 2.89
C ALA A 220 5.09 15.19 3.39
N ALA A 221 5.71 14.98 4.56
CA ALA A 221 5.79 13.68 5.21
C ALA A 221 5.96 13.85 6.73
N GLY A 222 5.30 12.97 7.51
CA GLY A 222 5.39 13.01 8.97
C GLY A 222 4.20 12.35 9.66
N PRO A 223 4.15 12.43 11.01
CA PRO A 223 2.97 12.07 11.78
C PRO A 223 1.73 12.79 11.23
N ILE A 224 0.61 12.06 11.13
CA ILE A 224 -0.60 12.58 10.46
C ILE A 224 -1.10 13.88 11.09
N ASP A 225 -1.06 14.00 12.42
CA ASP A 225 -1.47 15.21 13.14
C ASP A 225 -0.62 16.44 12.77
N ARG A 226 0.67 16.23 12.51
CA ARG A 226 1.59 17.29 12.08
C ARG A 226 1.31 17.72 10.64
N VAL A 227 1.07 16.76 9.74
CA VAL A 227 0.82 17.06 8.31
C VAL A 227 -0.54 17.74 8.11
N ARG A 228 -1.58 17.34 8.83
CA ARG A 228 -2.91 17.97 8.75
C ARG A 228 -2.99 19.35 9.42
N GLY A 229 -2.08 19.68 10.34
CA GLY A 229 -1.96 21.03 10.91
C GLY A 229 -3.21 21.58 11.58
N GLY A 230 -4.02 20.71 12.23
CA GLY A 230 -5.29 21.10 12.90
C GLY A 230 -6.50 21.20 11.98
N THR A 231 -6.36 20.87 10.70
CA THR A 231 -7.46 20.74 9.72
C THR A 231 -7.73 19.27 9.41
N SER A 232 -8.64 18.94 8.47
CA SER A 232 -8.73 17.59 7.93
C SER A 232 -7.54 17.30 7.00
N LEU A 233 -7.15 16.02 6.89
CA LEU A 233 -6.10 15.62 5.94
C LEU A 233 -6.45 16.03 4.51
N HIS A 234 -7.75 15.98 4.15
CA HIS A 234 -8.24 16.42 2.85
C HIS A 234 -7.94 17.91 2.58
N GLN A 235 -8.23 18.80 3.54
CA GLN A 235 -7.94 20.23 3.40
C GLN A 235 -6.44 20.52 3.31
N ALA A 236 -5.64 19.89 4.17
CA ALA A 236 -4.19 20.01 4.14
C ALA A 236 -3.63 19.53 2.79
N PHE A 237 -4.15 18.42 2.26
CA PHE A 237 -3.79 17.86 0.96
C PHE A 237 -4.07 18.85 -0.19
N LEU A 238 -5.27 19.43 -0.26
CA LEU A 238 -5.61 20.42 -1.29
C LEU A 238 -4.64 21.62 -1.27
N GLY A 239 -4.30 22.11 -0.09
CA GLY A 239 -3.31 23.17 0.08
C GLY A 239 -1.90 22.78 -0.41
N LEU A 240 -1.45 21.56 -0.11
CA LEU A 240 -0.13 21.04 -0.48
C LEU A 240 0.01 20.76 -1.99
N VAL A 241 -1.07 20.30 -2.65
CA VAL A 241 -1.08 19.96 -4.07
C VAL A 241 -1.38 21.18 -4.95
N GLY A 242 -1.77 22.30 -4.35
CA GLY A 242 -2.01 23.56 -5.07
C GLY A 242 -3.33 23.58 -5.85
N VAL A 243 -4.28 22.70 -5.50
CA VAL A 243 -5.65 22.78 -6.00
C VAL A 243 -6.34 23.91 -5.25
N ARG A 244 -6.50 25.08 -5.90
CA ARG A 244 -7.40 26.13 -5.39
C ARG A 244 -8.82 25.56 -5.37
N ALA A 245 -9.53 25.75 -4.27
CA ALA A 245 -10.97 25.57 -4.27
C ALA A 245 -11.51 26.35 -5.47
N ASP A 246 -12.31 25.68 -6.29
CA ASP A 246 -12.88 26.26 -7.51
C ASP A 246 -13.58 27.56 -7.14
N ASP A 247 -13.05 28.70 -7.60
CA ASP A 247 -13.66 30.03 -7.42
C ASP A 247 -14.90 30.10 -8.33
N GLY A 248 -15.87 29.17 -8.08
CA GLY A 248 -17.25 29.26 -8.55
C GLY A 248 -17.43 29.90 -9.93
N GLN A 249 -16.73 29.44 -10.97
CA GLN A 249 -17.19 29.69 -12.35
C GLN A 249 -18.52 28.95 -12.50
N ALA A 250 -19.59 29.64 -12.08
CA ALA A 250 -20.95 29.17 -12.28
C ALA A 250 -21.10 28.86 -13.76
N LEU A 251 -21.33 27.58 -14.08
CA LEU A 251 -21.73 27.18 -15.43
C LEU A 251 -23.08 27.86 -15.67
N GLY A 252 -23.06 29.04 -16.36
CA GLY A 252 -24.20 29.94 -16.49
C GLY A 252 -25.42 29.34 -17.23
N TRP A 253 -25.29 28.10 -17.69
CA TRP A 253 -26.37 27.30 -18.28
C TRP A 253 -26.99 26.30 -17.28
N LEU A 254 -26.37 26.05 -16.13
CA LEU A 254 -26.94 25.24 -15.04
C LEU A 254 -27.94 26.11 -14.27
N GLY A 255 -29.23 25.82 -14.43
CA GLY A 255 -30.30 26.51 -13.71
C GLY A 255 -31.10 27.52 -14.53
N GLY A 256 -30.82 27.69 -15.81
CA GLY A 256 -31.69 28.40 -16.74
C GLY A 256 -32.96 27.58 -17.02
N GLY A 257 -34.01 27.82 -16.23
CA GLY A 257 -35.31 27.18 -16.42
C GLY A 257 -35.88 27.43 -17.81
N HIS A 258 -36.43 26.40 -18.40
CA HIS A 258 -37.30 26.49 -19.56
C HIS A 258 -38.44 27.45 -19.25
N ARG A 259 -38.51 28.57 -19.96
CA ARG A 259 -39.72 29.34 -20.20
C ARG A 259 -40.32 28.91 -21.53
#